data_0f6a413464e6234216521c3e6d6802cf
#
_entry.id   0f6a413464e6234216521c3e6d6802cf
#
_cell.length_a   1.000
_cell.length_b   1.000
_cell.length_c   1.000
_cell.angle_alpha   90.00
_cell.angle_beta   90.00
_cell.angle_gamma   90.00
#
_symmetry.space_group_name_H-M   'P 1'
#
loop_
_entity.id
_entity.type
_entity.pdbx_description
1 polymer ?
#
loop_
_entity_poly.entity_id
_entity_poly.type
_entity_poly.pdbx_seq_one_letter_code
_entity_poly.pdbx_strand_id
1 'polypeptide(L)'
;MAKSLHKNVCDKLRFSKLYEKYAQSLSNILYYKYGDLLNPSDKVQDAFIKLWENCAKVAPEAAKSFLYTTANNMMLNAVKHQNVVLKHQKIKPKDYTNESPEFELRKKEFMKRYETVLSNLKEEERTAFLLSKADGKTHKEVAEILGVTKKVAEHRIYAAFKKLKSQLEEFN
;
A
#
# COMPACT_ATOMS: atom_id res chain seq x y z
N MET A 1 31.91 4.60 33.36
CA MET A 1 31.19 3.64 32.49
C MET A 1 30.13 4.42 31.70
N ALA A 2 30.37 4.66 30.45
CA ALA A 2 29.41 5.36 29.59
C ALA A 2 28.17 4.51 29.43
N LYS A 3 27.03 5.00 29.94
CA LYS A 3 25.73 4.42 29.65
C LYS A 3 25.56 4.41 28.13
N SER A 4 25.54 3.22 27.55
CA SER A 4 25.09 2.99 26.17
C SER A 4 23.80 3.83 25.98
N LEU A 5 23.86 4.87 25.17
CA LEU A 5 22.65 5.57 24.69
C LEU A 5 21.83 4.50 23.99
N HIS A 6 20.80 4.01 24.67
CA HIS A 6 19.91 3.02 24.11
C HIS A 6 19.31 3.58 22.84
N LYS A 7 19.75 3.06 21.70
CA LYS A 7 19.18 3.33 20.39
C LYS A 7 17.80 2.67 20.31
N ASN A 8 16.83 3.23 21.01
CA ASN A 8 15.44 2.78 20.96
C ASN A 8 14.56 3.84 20.29
N VAL A 9 13.30 3.52 20.12
CA VAL A 9 12.32 4.34 19.39
C VAL A 9 11.59 5.33 20.31
N CYS A 10 11.88 5.37 21.63
CA CYS A 10 11.19 6.22 22.60
C CYS A 10 11.52 7.72 22.48
N ASP A 11 12.54 8.08 21.70
CA ASP A 11 12.84 9.48 21.42
C ASP A 11 11.77 10.07 20.49
N LYS A 12 11.15 11.18 20.92
CA LYS A 12 10.04 11.82 20.21
C LYS A 12 10.41 12.24 18.78
N LEU A 13 11.60 12.82 18.59
CA LEU A 13 12.04 13.25 17.27
C LEU A 13 12.27 12.07 16.34
N ARG A 14 12.84 10.99 16.88
CA ARG A 14 13.03 9.74 16.12
C ARG A 14 11.71 9.09 15.76
N PHE A 15 10.78 9.05 16.69
CA PHE A 15 9.43 8.53 16.46
C PHE A 15 8.69 9.34 15.38
N SER A 16 8.71 10.68 15.45
CA SER A 16 8.11 11.53 14.42
C SER A 16 8.69 11.27 13.03
N LYS A 17 10.02 11.13 12.92
CA LYS A 17 10.67 10.80 11.65
C LYS A 17 10.23 9.44 11.11
N LEU A 18 10.02 8.43 11.98
CA LEU A 18 9.50 7.14 11.57
C LEU A 18 8.06 7.26 11.08
N TYR A 19 7.24 8.06 11.75
CA TYR A 19 5.86 8.31 11.34
C TYR A 19 5.81 8.96 9.96
N GLU A 20 6.50 10.07 9.77
CA GLU A 20 6.58 10.78 8.48
C GLU A 20 7.07 9.88 7.34
N LYS A 21 8.05 9.03 7.65
CA LYS A 21 8.66 8.14 6.66
C LYS A 21 7.77 6.98 6.26
N TYR A 22 7.01 6.38 7.19
CA TYR A 22 6.37 5.08 6.96
C TYR A 22 4.84 5.11 6.97
N ALA A 23 4.18 6.10 7.59
CA ALA A 23 2.74 6.09 7.77
C ALA A 23 1.99 6.03 6.42
N GLN A 24 2.31 6.92 5.49
CA GLN A 24 1.64 6.99 4.20
C GLN A 24 1.91 5.74 3.35
N SER A 25 3.17 5.31 3.25
CA SER A 25 3.50 4.14 2.44
C SER A 25 2.91 2.85 3.01
N LEU A 26 2.86 2.72 4.33
CA LEU A 26 2.22 1.57 4.98
C LEU A 26 0.71 1.57 4.76
N SER A 27 0.06 2.73 4.84
CA SER A 27 -1.37 2.88 4.54
C SER A 27 -1.69 2.49 3.10
N ASN A 28 -0.90 2.98 2.14
CA ASN A 28 -1.07 2.62 0.72
C ASN A 28 -0.94 1.12 0.50
N ILE A 29 0.06 0.48 1.09
CA ILE A 29 0.26 -0.96 0.95
C ILE A 29 -0.92 -1.75 1.51
N LEU A 30 -1.41 -1.41 2.70
CA LEU A 30 -2.56 -2.08 3.29
C LEU A 30 -3.82 -1.86 2.44
N TYR A 31 -4.00 -0.65 1.92
CA TYR A 31 -5.10 -0.35 1.01
C TYR A 31 -5.04 -1.20 -0.28
N TYR A 32 -3.86 -1.32 -0.91
CA TYR A 32 -3.69 -2.12 -2.13
C TYR A 32 -3.89 -3.62 -1.88
N LYS A 33 -3.54 -4.09 -0.68
CA LYS A 33 -3.72 -5.49 -0.29
C LYS A 33 -5.16 -5.82 0.08
N TYR A 34 -5.80 -5.00 0.89
CA TYR A 34 -7.03 -5.34 1.59
C TYR A 34 -8.23 -4.46 1.22
N GLY A 35 -8.03 -3.36 0.49
CA GLY A 35 -9.07 -2.39 0.15
C GLY A 35 -9.37 -1.43 1.31
N ASP A 36 -10.37 -0.58 1.09
CA ASP A 36 -10.72 0.52 2.00
C ASP A 36 -11.67 0.11 3.13
N LEU A 37 -12.43 -0.96 2.94
CA LEU A 37 -13.51 -1.38 3.87
C LEU A 37 -13.05 -1.66 5.31
N LEU A 38 -11.77 -1.91 5.53
CA LEU A 38 -11.18 -2.22 6.82
C LEU A 38 -10.38 -1.06 7.43
N ASN A 39 -10.56 0.14 6.90
CA ASN A 39 -9.89 1.36 7.36
C ASN A 39 -8.37 1.17 7.57
N PRO A 40 -7.58 0.99 6.48
CA PRO A 40 -6.15 0.77 6.57
C PRO A 40 -5.42 1.84 7.38
N SER A 41 -5.84 3.11 7.26
CA SER A 41 -5.24 4.23 8.00
C SER A 41 -5.35 4.08 9.51
N ASP A 42 -6.49 3.60 10.01
CA ASP A 42 -6.69 3.36 11.45
C ASP A 42 -5.75 2.25 11.95
N LYS A 43 -5.58 1.19 11.14
CA LYS A 43 -4.66 0.10 11.48
C LYS A 43 -3.19 0.54 11.48
N VAL A 44 -2.85 1.50 10.65
CA VAL A 44 -1.52 2.13 10.67
C VAL A 44 -1.33 2.94 11.95
N GLN A 45 -2.31 3.76 12.35
CA GLN A 45 -2.25 4.51 13.60
C GLN A 45 -2.13 3.57 14.81
N ASP A 46 -2.95 2.53 14.89
CA ASP A 46 -2.87 1.51 15.93
C ASP A 46 -1.51 0.83 15.98
N ALA A 47 -0.90 0.57 14.83
CA ALA A 47 0.46 -0.02 14.77
C ALA A 47 1.52 0.95 15.32
N PHE A 48 1.39 2.24 15.05
CA PHE A 48 2.28 3.26 15.63
C PHE A 48 2.07 3.42 17.15
N ILE A 49 0.83 3.35 17.64
CA ILE A 49 0.55 3.32 19.09
C ILE A 49 1.26 2.12 19.72
N LYS A 50 1.13 0.92 19.13
CA LYS A 50 1.84 -0.28 19.62
C LYS A 50 3.36 -0.15 19.55
N LEU A 51 3.89 0.51 18.53
CA LEU A 51 5.31 0.80 18.46
C LEU A 51 5.75 1.70 19.63
N TRP A 52 4.96 2.73 19.93
CA TRP A 52 5.24 3.62 21.05
C TRP A 52 5.20 2.88 22.40
N GLU A 53 4.19 2.07 22.64
CA GLU A 53 4.06 1.22 23.85
C GLU A 53 5.24 0.27 24.03
N ASN A 54 5.83 -0.17 22.93
CA ASN A 54 6.97 -1.10 22.91
C ASN A 54 8.31 -0.42 22.56
N CYS A 55 8.36 0.90 22.57
CA CYS A 55 9.49 1.68 22.07
C CYS A 55 10.84 1.34 22.72
N ALA A 56 10.83 0.95 23.99
CA ALA A 56 12.05 0.56 24.72
C ALA A 56 12.64 -0.79 24.26
N LYS A 57 11.79 -1.64 23.66
CA LYS A 57 12.14 -3.00 23.23
C LYS A 57 12.43 -3.08 21.74
N VAL A 58 12.03 -2.08 20.96
CA VAL A 58 12.18 -2.05 19.51
C VAL A 58 13.36 -1.18 19.12
N ALA A 59 14.36 -1.76 18.48
CA ALA A 59 15.47 -1.02 17.90
C ALA A 59 14.97 -0.20 16.69
N PRO A 60 15.56 0.99 16.40
CA PRO A 60 15.17 1.81 15.26
C PRO A 60 15.20 1.06 13.92
N GLU A 61 16.16 0.18 13.73
CA GLU A 61 16.33 -0.65 12.54
C GLU A 61 15.21 -1.68 12.38
N ALA A 62 14.62 -2.14 13.48
CA ALA A 62 13.50 -3.09 13.51
C ALA A 62 12.12 -2.40 13.42
N ALA A 63 12.05 -1.08 13.58
CA ALA A 63 10.78 -0.35 13.62
C ALA A 63 9.93 -0.55 12.36
N LYS A 64 10.54 -0.52 11.16
CA LYS A 64 9.85 -0.78 9.90
C LYS A 64 9.18 -2.16 9.89
N SER A 65 9.94 -3.19 10.21
CA SER A 65 9.43 -4.57 10.25
C SER A 65 8.34 -4.75 11.29
N PHE A 66 8.52 -4.15 12.48
CA PHE A 66 7.52 -4.14 13.54
C PHE A 66 6.20 -3.51 13.08
N LEU A 67 6.24 -2.32 12.51
CA LEU A 67 5.06 -1.61 12.01
C LEU A 67 4.32 -2.43 10.94
N TYR A 68 5.09 -2.96 9.99
CA TYR A 68 4.54 -3.76 8.90
C TYR A 68 3.84 -5.02 9.39
N THR A 69 4.51 -5.78 10.23
CA THR A 69 3.98 -7.03 10.80
C THR A 69 2.75 -6.75 11.66
N THR A 70 2.82 -5.73 12.51
CA THR A 70 1.71 -5.37 13.41
C THR A 70 0.47 -4.93 12.63
N ALA A 71 0.62 -4.00 11.71
CA ALA A 71 -0.49 -3.49 10.90
C ALA A 71 -1.08 -4.59 9.99
N ASN A 72 -0.22 -5.39 9.35
CA ASN A 72 -0.67 -6.50 8.52
C ASN A 72 -1.43 -7.58 9.33
N ASN A 73 -0.97 -7.92 10.52
CA ASN A 73 -1.67 -8.87 11.39
C ASN A 73 -3.03 -8.35 11.83
N MET A 74 -3.16 -7.04 12.12
CA MET A 74 -4.45 -6.41 12.42
C MET A 74 -5.41 -6.51 11.24
N MET A 75 -4.92 -6.28 10.01
CA MET A 75 -5.71 -6.42 8.80
C MET A 75 -6.14 -7.87 8.58
N LEU A 76 -5.23 -8.83 8.72
CA LEU A 76 -5.54 -10.26 8.59
C LEU A 76 -6.60 -10.72 9.58
N ASN A 77 -6.54 -10.24 10.82
CA ASN A 77 -7.58 -10.55 11.81
C ASN A 77 -8.93 -9.95 11.43
N ALA A 78 -8.95 -8.72 10.90
CA ALA A 78 -10.17 -8.10 10.42
C ALA A 78 -10.75 -8.82 9.19
N VAL A 79 -9.90 -9.26 8.24
CA VAL A 79 -10.31 -10.02 7.04
C VAL A 79 -10.95 -11.36 7.41
N LYS A 80 -10.46 -12.03 8.45
CA LYS A 80 -11.07 -13.30 8.93
C LYS A 80 -12.54 -13.15 9.32
N HIS A 81 -12.97 -11.94 9.66
CA HIS A 81 -14.34 -11.64 10.06
C HIS A 81 -15.21 -11.05 8.94
N GLN A 82 -14.63 -10.68 7.82
CA GLN A 82 -15.36 -10.05 6.70
C GLN A 82 -14.82 -10.49 5.34
N ASN A 83 -15.72 -10.77 4.39
CA ASN A 83 -15.36 -10.91 2.99
C ASN A 83 -15.06 -9.54 2.40
N VAL A 84 -13.79 -9.18 2.30
CA VAL A 84 -13.35 -7.87 1.80
C VAL A 84 -13.11 -7.94 0.30
N VAL A 85 -13.86 -7.15 -0.44
CA VAL A 85 -13.62 -6.90 -1.87
C VAL A 85 -12.88 -5.57 -2.01
N LEU A 86 -11.79 -5.56 -2.78
CA LEU A 86 -11.07 -4.33 -3.08
C LEU A 86 -11.99 -3.38 -3.87
N LYS A 87 -12.42 -2.30 -3.23
CA LYS A 87 -13.14 -1.21 -3.88
C LYS A 87 -12.14 -0.08 -4.10
N HIS A 88 -11.92 0.27 -5.36
CA HIS A 88 -11.26 1.54 -5.66
C HIS A 88 -12.14 2.67 -5.14
N GLN A 89 -11.60 3.52 -4.31
CA GLN A 89 -12.23 4.82 -4.11
C GLN A 89 -12.32 5.48 -5.49
N LYS A 90 -13.53 5.83 -5.88
CA LYS A 90 -13.71 6.73 -7.01
C LYS A 90 -12.89 7.96 -6.66
N ILE A 91 -11.74 8.11 -7.31
CA ILE A 91 -11.07 9.40 -7.35
C ILE A 91 -12.14 10.28 -8.01
N LYS A 92 -12.81 11.10 -7.20
CA LYS A 92 -13.68 12.13 -7.78
C LYS A 92 -12.77 12.95 -8.66
N PRO A 93 -12.93 12.92 -9.99
CA PRO A 93 -12.25 13.88 -10.82
C PRO A 93 -12.71 15.24 -10.26
N LYS A 94 -11.79 16.14 -9.98
CA LYS A 94 -12.17 17.53 -9.80
C LYS A 94 -12.84 17.93 -11.11
N ASP A 95 -14.14 18.16 -11.05
CA ASP A 95 -14.91 18.69 -12.15
C ASP A 95 -14.23 19.97 -12.62
N TYR A 96 -13.65 19.91 -13.80
CA TYR A 96 -13.49 20.98 -14.77
C TYR A 96 -12.88 20.38 -16.03
N THR A 97 -13.69 19.67 -16.82
CA THR A 97 -13.37 19.44 -18.23
C THR A 97 -14.65 19.57 -19.06
N ASN A 98 -14.58 20.38 -20.10
CA ASN A 98 -15.55 20.45 -21.20
C ASN A 98 -15.46 19.15 -22.04
N GLU A 99 -15.57 17.99 -21.40
CA GLU A 99 -15.53 16.70 -22.06
C GLU A 99 -16.96 16.32 -22.47
N SER A 100 -17.10 15.76 -23.68
CA SER A 100 -18.42 15.36 -24.17
C SER A 100 -19.02 14.23 -23.31
N PRO A 101 -20.36 14.13 -23.20
CA PRO A 101 -21.02 13.05 -22.46
C PRO A 101 -20.58 11.65 -22.88
N GLU A 102 -20.26 11.44 -24.16
CA GLU A 102 -19.76 10.17 -24.68
C GLU A 102 -18.36 9.83 -24.16
N PHE A 103 -17.50 10.82 -24.04
CA PHE A 103 -16.15 10.64 -23.50
C PHE A 103 -16.21 10.28 -22.01
N GLU A 104 -17.06 10.95 -21.23
CA GLU A 104 -17.28 10.62 -19.82
C GLU A 104 -17.83 9.21 -19.63
N LEU A 105 -18.74 8.75 -20.50
CA LEU A 105 -19.28 7.39 -20.45
C LEU A 105 -18.19 6.37 -20.74
N ARG A 106 -17.41 6.54 -21.81
CA ARG A 106 -16.28 5.65 -22.16
C ARG A 106 -15.25 5.59 -21.06
N LYS A 107 -14.92 6.71 -20.43
CA LYS A 107 -14.01 6.79 -19.30
C LYS A 107 -14.52 5.99 -18.10
N LYS A 108 -15.82 6.11 -17.77
CA LYS A 108 -16.44 5.32 -16.69
C LYS A 108 -16.43 3.82 -16.98
N GLU A 109 -16.75 3.43 -18.20
CA GLU A 109 -16.71 2.03 -18.62
C GLU A 109 -15.30 1.45 -18.57
N PHE A 110 -14.30 2.21 -19.06
CA PHE A 110 -12.90 1.83 -18.97
C PHE A 110 -12.46 1.68 -17.52
N MET A 111 -12.76 2.65 -16.66
CA MET A 111 -12.39 2.58 -15.24
C MET A 111 -13.02 1.37 -14.55
N LYS A 112 -14.27 1.06 -14.85
CA LYS A 112 -14.94 -0.13 -14.30
C LYS A 112 -14.26 -1.42 -14.75
N ARG A 113 -13.87 -1.53 -16.03
CA ARG A 113 -13.13 -2.69 -16.55
C ARG A 113 -11.75 -2.78 -15.91
N TYR A 114 -11.03 -1.66 -15.82
CA TYR A 114 -9.72 -1.59 -15.19
C TYR A 114 -9.76 -2.02 -13.71
N GLU A 115 -10.73 -1.54 -12.93
CA GLU A 115 -10.94 -1.95 -11.55
C GLU A 115 -11.23 -3.46 -11.45
N THR A 116 -12.03 -4.00 -12.36
CA THR A 116 -12.34 -5.44 -12.39
C THR A 116 -11.08 -6.26 -12.64
N VAL A 117 -10.27 -5.87 -13.61
CA VAL A 117 -9.00 -6.58 -13.92
C VAL A 117 -8.02 -6.49 -12.75
N LEU A 118 -7.89 -5.31 -12.13
CA LEU A 118 -7.05 -5.15 -10.94
C LEU A 118 -7.50 -6.04 -9.77
N SER A 119 -8.80 -6.13 -9.53
CA SER A 119 -9.33 -6.95 -8.43
C SER A 119 -9.09 -8.45 -8.64
N ASN A 120 -9.00 -8.89 -9.90
CA ASN A 120 -8.71 -10.27 -10.29
C ASN A 120 -7.22 -10.63 -10.30
N LEU A 121 -6.33 -9.64 -10.15
CA LEU A 121 -4.90 -9.91 -10.01
C LEU A 121 -4.61 -10.58 -8.66
N LYS A 122 -3.54 -11.37 -8.63
CA LYS A 122 -2.98 -11.82 -7.34
C LYS A 122 -2.62 -10.60 -6.48
N GLU A 123 -2.89 -10.66 -5.18
CA GLU A 123 -2.61 -9.57 -4.24
C GLU A 123 -1.19 -9.01 -4.39
N GLU A 124 -0.21 -9.89 -4.50
CA GLU A 124 1.21 -9.53 -4.62
C GLU A 124 1.53 -8.79 -5.92
N GLU A 125 0.93 -9.22 -7.04
CA GLU A 125 1.08 -8.58 -8.35
C GLU A 125 0.41 -7.21 -8.36
N ARG A 126 -0.83 -7.13 -7.86
CA ARG A 126 -1.60 -5.89 -7.74
C ARG A 126 -0.89 -4.86 -6.88
N THR A 127 -0.42 -5.27 -5.70
CA THR A 127 0.29 -4.37 -4.77
C THR A 127 1.57 -3.84 -5.38
N ALA A 128 2.41 -4.69 -5.97
CA ALA A 128 3.65 -4.26 -6.63
C ALA A 128 3.39 -3.32 -7.80
N PHE A 129 2.37 -3.62 -8.61
CA PHE A 129 1.97 -2.81 -9.77
C PHE A 129 1.48 -1.41 -9.32
N LEU A 130 0.60 -1.34 -8.34
CA LEU A 130 0.05 -0.06 -7.87
C LEU A 130 1.10 0.79 -7.17
N LEU A 131 1.99 0.21 -6.37
CA LEU A 131 3.14 0.95 -5.82
C LEU A 131 4.02 1.56 -6.93
N SER A 132 4.23 0.83 -8.03
CA SER A 132 5.04 1.34 -9.14
C SER A 132 4.29 2.37 -9.98
N LYS A 133 3.02 2.14 -10.32
CA LYS A 133 2.28 2.95 -11.29
C LYS A 133 1.46 4.08 -10.67
N ALA A 134 0.83 3.84 -9.53
CA ALA A 134 0.05 4.85 -8.83
C ALA A 134 0.91 5.72 -7.92
N ASP A 135 1.83 5.12 -7.18
CA ASP A 135 2.72 5.84 -6.26
C ASP A 135 4.05 6.27 -6.89
N GLY A 136 4.30 5.92 -8.16
CA GLY A 136 5.51 6.30 -8.89
C GLY A 136 6.82 5.70 -8.35
N LYS A 137 6.74 4.61 -7.57
CA LYS A 137 7.93 3.98 -6.97
C LYS A 137 8.74 3.23 -8.02
N THR A 138 10.06 3.36 -7.94
CA THR A 138 10.97 2.55 -8.74
C THR A 138 10.92 1.08 -8.32
N HIS A 139 11.31 0.16 -9.19
CA HIS A 139 11.34 -1.28 -8.89
C HIS A 139 12.20 -1.60 -7.65
N LYS A 140 13.25 -0.82 -7.42
CA LYS A 140 14.10 -0.95 -6.25
C LYS A 140 13.35 -0.58 -4.98
N GLU A 141 12.66 0.57 -4.99
CA GLU A 141 11.85 1.03 -3.86
C GLU A 141 10.69 0.06 -3.57
N VAL A 142 10.02 -0.45 -4.61
CA VAL A 142 8.97 -1.47 -4.46
C VAL A 142 9.53 -2.72 -3.79
N ALA A 143 10.72 -3.18 -4.21
CA ALA A 143 11.39 -4.32 -3.61
C ALA A 143 11.71 -4.10 -2.13
N GLU A 144 12.24 -2.93 -1.78
CA GLU A 144 12.54 -2.55 -0.39
C GLU A 144 11.27 -2.45 0.46
N ILE A 145 10.20 -1.85 -0.09
CA ILE A 145 8.91 -1.73 0.59
C ILE A 145 8.31 -3.10 0.87
N LEU A 146 8.30 -4.00 -0.11
CA LEU A 146 7.69 -5.33 -0.01
C LEU A 146 8.60 -6.38 0.65
N GLY A 147 9.86 -6.05 0.96
CA GLY A 147 10.81 -6.98 1.55
C GLY A 147 11.18 -8.14 0.63
N VAL A 148 11.23 -7.90 -0.68
CA VAL A 148 11.58 -8.88 -1.71
C VAL A 148 12.80 -8.43 -2.52
N THR A 149 13.36 -9.32 -3.35
CA THR A 149 14.42 -8.92 -4.27
C THR A 149 13.87 -8.05 -5.40
N LYS A 150 14.72 -7.20 -6.00
CA LYS A 150 14.36 -6.37 -7.15
C LYS A 150 13.77 -7.22 -8.30
N LYS A 151 14.37 -8.38 -8.56
CA LYS A 151 13.92 -9.32 -9.61
C LYS A 151 12.49 -9.83 -9.33
N VAL A 152 12.16 -10.11 -8.08
CA VAL A 152 10.80 -10.53 -7.69
C VAL A 152 9.81 -9.37 -7.86
N ALA A 153 10.16 -8.15 -7.45
CA ALA A 153 9.32 -6.98 -7.63
C ALA A 153 9.05 -6.72 -9.13
N GLU A 154 10.09 -6.75 -9.96
CA GLU A 154 9.98 -6.62 -11.43
C GLU A 154 9.05 -7.68 -12.01
N HIS A 155 9.24 -8.94 -11.65
CA HIS A 155 8.39 -10.03 -12.15
C HIS A 155 6.90 -9.79 -11.78
N ARG A 156 6.60 -9.39 -10.54
CA ARG A 156 5.24 -9.09 -10.10
C ARG A 156 4.62 -7.93 -10.88
N ILE A 157 5.37 -6.85 -11.08
CA ILE A 157 4.92 -5.67 -11.83
C ILE A 157 4.64 -6.04 -13.30
N TYR A 158 5.55 -6.77 -13.95
CA TYR A 158 5.37 -7.19 -15.35
C TYR A 158 4.25 -8.21 -15.52
N ALA A 159 4.08 -9.14 -14.58
CA ALA A 159 2.98 -10.09 -14.61
C ALA A 159 1.61 -9.38 -14.52
N ALA A 160 1.48 -8.40 -13.64
CA ALA A 160 0.29 -7.56 -13.55
C ALA A 160 0.05 -6.77 -14.85
N PHE A 161 1.08 -6.12 -15.37
CA PHE A 161 1.00 -5.36 -16.61
C PHE A 161 0.57 -6.23 -17.80
N LYS A 162 1.14 -7.43 -17.94
CA LYS A 162 0.78 -8.39 -18.98
C LYS A 162 -0.70 -8.79 -18.92
N LYS A 163 -1.23 -9.02 -17.71
CA LYS A 163 -2.66 -9.35 -17.53
C LYS A 163 -3.56 -8.17 -17.86
N LEU A 164 -3.19 -6.96 -17.43
CA LEU A 164 -3.91 -5.73 -17.80
C LEU A 164 -3.93 -5.54 -19.31
N LYS A 165 -2.77 -5.66 -19.96
CA LYS A 165 -2.64 -5.54 -21.40
C LYS A 165 -3.47 -6.58 -22.17
N SER A 166 -3.58 -7.80 -21.66
CA SER A 166 -4.35 -8.87 -22.34
C SER A 166 -5.87 -8.72 -22.18
N GLN A 167 -6.35 -7.94 -21.21
CA GLN A 167 -7.78 -7.81 -20.91
C GLN A 167 -8.34 -6.41 -21.19
N LEU A 168 -7.49 -5.44 -21.45
CA LEU A 168 -7.85 -4.07 -21.75
C LEU A 168 -7.26 -3.69 -23.11
N GLU A 169 -8.11 -3.50 -24.11
CA GLU A 169 -7.69 -3.16 -25.48
C GLU A 169 -6.90 -1.85 -25.55
N GLU A 170 -7.20 -0.92 -24.66
CA GLU A 170 -6.58 0.40 -24.55
C GLU A 170 -5.10 0.34 -24.10
N PHE A 171 -4.62 -0.81 -23.66
CA PHE A 171 -3.21 -1.05 -23.30
C PHE A 171 -2.40 -1.70 -24.44
N ASN A 172 -3.01 -1.93 -25.62
CA ASN A 172 -2.35 -2.52 -26.79
C ASN A 172 -1.75 -1.45 -27.69
#